data_64c3449f0edbb139be77bb735f7b11e2
#
_entry.id   64c3449f0edbb139be77bb735f7b11e2
#
_cell.length_a   1.000
_cell.length_b   1.000
_cell.length_c   1.000
_cell.angle_alpha   90.00
_cell.angle_beta   90.00
_cell.angle_gamma   90.00
#
_symmetry.space_group_name_H-M   'P 1'
#
loop_
_entity.id
_entity.type
_entity.pdbx_description
1 polymer ?
#
loop_
_entity_poly.entity_id
_entity_poly.type
_entity_poly.pdbx_seq_one_letter_code
_entity_poly.pdbx_strand_id
1 'polypeptide(L)'
;MTAEHQRLADANAHEAPWRKFGPYLSERQWGTVREDYSAGGNAWGHCTHDMARSHAYRWGEDGLAGVSDDQQRLCLALGLWNGQDPILKERLFGLSGPEGNHGEDVKEVYYYLDNLPTHAYMQLLYKYPQRAFPYAWLVEENARRNRKQPEFELLDTAIFHDNRYFDVCVEYAKSGPTDLLMCISVSNRGPEPATVHVLPQLWFRNTWAWGHDPYRPRLEATQDGRAIAAEHQDLGELHLYCDQAPDLLFCDNETNAQRLYGAPGRSGGKHFKDGINDYVVQGAHAAINPAQTGTKAAAHYVLTIAAGATHSVRVRLGPSNLAEPFADFDQVVRLRRHEADEYYAALQADLVDEDARRVQRQAWAGMLWSKQFYYYDVPEWLAGDPASPPPPAARAHGRNATWKHLNNADIVSMPDKWEYPWYAAWDLAFHCVPLA
;
A
#
# COMPACT_ATOMS: atom_id res chain seq x y z
N MET A 1 -25.06 -15.05 16.22
CA MET A 1 -23.90 -15.35 15.33
C MET A 1 -24.11 -14.52 14.07
N THR A 2 -23.17 -13.62 13.75
CA THR A 2 -23.23 -12.77 12.55
C THR A 2 -22.54 -13.46 11.36
N ALA A 3 -22.69 -12.91 10.14
CA ALA A 3 -22.00 -13.42 8.96
C ALA A 3 -20.48 -13.41 9.11
N GLU A 4 -19.90 -12.41 9.81
CA GLU A 4 -18.46 -12.36 10.07
C GLU A 4 -18.00 -13.46 11.03
N HIS A 5 -18.78 -13.80 12.06
CA HIS A 5 -18.48 -14.94 12.91
C HIS A 5 -18.42 -16.26 12.12
N GLN A 6 -19.32 -16.43 11.13
CA GLN A 6 -19.28 -17.61 10.26
C GLN A 6 -18.02 -17.63 9.40
N ARG A 7 -17.66 -16.50 8.76
CA ARG A 7 -16.40 -16.41 7.97
C ARG A 7 -15.16 -16.70 8.80
N LEU A 8 -15.13 -16.26 10.06
CA LEU A 8 -14.04 -16.58 10.98
C LEU A 8 -13.98 -18.08 11.27
N ALA A 9 -15.14 -18.72 11.49
CA ALA A 9 -15.22 -20.16 11.70
C ALA A 9 -14.72 -20.92 10.47
N ASP A 10 -15.22 -20.56 9.27
CA ASP A 10 -14.81 -21.17 7.99
C ASP A 10 -13.29 -21.02 7.74
N ALA A 11 -12.75 -19.82 8.02
CA ALA A 11 -11.32 -19.56 7.87
C ALA A 11 -10.46 -20.35 8.87
N ASN A 12 -10.91 -20.50 10.10
CA ASN A 12 -10.21 -21.27 11.14
C ASN A 12 -10.30 -22.78 10.91
N ALA A 13 -11.41 -23.26 10.32
CA ALA A 13 -11.59 -24.64 9.91
C ALA A 13 -10.90 -24.99 8.57
N HIS A 14 -10.28 -24.01 7.90
CA HIS A 14 -9.72 -24.13 6.54
C HIS A 14 -10.74 -24.52 5.47
N GLU A 15 -12.03 -24.24 5.68
CA GLU A 15 -13.11 -24.51 4.73
C GLU A 15 -13.17 -23.43 3.64
N ALA A 16 -12.90 -22.17 4.00
CA ALA A 16 -12.81 -21.06 3.05
C ALA A 16 -11.70 -20.09 3.45
N PRO A 17 -10.78 -19.71 2.53
CA PRO A 17 -9.61 -18.89 2.85
C PRO A 17 -9.96 -17.39 2.88
N TRP A 18 -10.90 -16.96 3.73
CA TRP A 18 -11.35 -15.57 3.81
C TRP A 18 -10.23 -14.56 4.11
N ARG A 19 -9.13 -15.01 4.73
CA ARG A 19 -7.94 -14.17 5.01
C ARG A 19 -6.90 -14.21 3.89
N LYS A 20 -7.21 -14.85 2.72
CA LYS A 20 -6.28 -14.96 1.59
C LYS A 20 -5.82 -13.60 1.09
N PHE A 21 -6.70 -12.62 0.99
CA PHE A 21 -6.39 -11.23 0.70
C PHE A 21 -6.69 -10.35 1.92
N GLY A 22 -5.83 -9.36 2.18
CA GLY A 22 -5.99 -8.42 3.27
C GLY A 22 -5.01 -7.25 3.17
N PRO A 23 -5.01 -6.34 4.17
CA PRO A 23 -4.19 -5.14 4.17
C PRO A 23 -2.74 -5.46 4.56
N TYR A 24 -2.11 -6.38 3.83
CA TYR A 24 -0.79 -6.91 4.17
C TYR A 24 0.37 -6.10 3.56
N LEU A 25 0.05 -4.98 2.92
CA LEU A 25 1.00 -3.95 2.52
C LEU A 25 1.14 -2.88 3.61
N SER A 26 2.33 -2.34 3.77
CA SER A 26 2.48 -1.10 4.53
C SER A 26 2.22 0.10 3.63
N GLU A 27 1.87 1.23 4.21
CA GLU A 27 1.75 2.50 3.47
C GLU A 27 3.10 3.06 3.04
N ARG A 28 4.18 2.58 3.62
CA ARG A 28 5.57 2.78 3.24
C ARG A 28 6.41 1.60 3.73
N GLN A 29 7.31 1.07 2.87
CA GLN A 29 8.17 -0.03 3.25
C GLN A 29 9.31 0.45 4.16
N TRP A 30 9.14 0.26 5.47
CA TRP A 30 10.13 0.57 6.49
C TRP A 30 10.71 -0.67 7.17
N GLY A 31 9.88 -1.70 7.32
CA GLY A 31 10.11 -2.83 8.19
C GLY A 31 11.47 -3.47 8.06
N THR A 32 11.61 -4.32 7.07
CA THR A 32 12.86 -5.02 6.77
C THR A 32 13.96 -4.12 6.22
N VAL A 33 13.61 -2.94 5.67
CA VAL A 33 14.59 -1.93 5.27
C VAL A 33 15.51 -1.58 6.44
N ARG A 34 15.00 -1.41 7.65
CA ARG A 34 15.79 -1.12 8.84
C ARG A 34 16.82 -2.21 9.13
N GLU A 35 16.47 -3.47 8.92
CA GLU A 35 17.41 -4.58 9.08
C GLU A 35 18.38 -4.67 7.91
N ASP A 36 17.97 -4.23 6.72
CA ASP A 36 18.67 -4.47 5.47
C ASP A 36 19.85 -3.51 5.23
N TYR A 37 19.76 -2.22 5.57
CA TYR A 37 20.57 -1.27 4.85
C TYR A 37 21.73 -0.63 5.59
N SER A 38 21.90 -0.77 6.85
CA SER A 38 22.83 0.14 7.46
C SER A 38 24.07 -0.53 8.07
N ALA A 39 25.21 -0.28 7.47
CA ALA A 39 26.51 -0.55 8.10
C ALA A 39 26.71 0.26 9.40
N GLY A 40 26.07 1.42 9.51
CA GLY A 40 26.19 2.35 10.63
C GLY A 40 24.98 2.41 11.57
N GLY A 41 23.96 1.57 11.38
CA GLY A 41 22.74 1.59 12.19
C GLY A 41 21.69 2.62 11.76
N ASN A 42 21.85 3.31 10.63
CA ASN A 42 20.91 4.30 10.12
C ASN A 42 20.17 3.78 8.89
N ALA A 43 19.33 2.77 9.08
CA ALA A 43 18.52 2.18 8.03
C ALA A 43 17.49 3.18 7.44
N TRP A 44 17.00 4.07 8.27
CA TRP A 44 15.97 5.04 7.92
C TRP A 44 16.41 6.07 6.88
N GLY A 45 17.66 6.49 6.91
CA GLY A 45 18.23 7.41 5.92
C GLY A 45 18.62 6.76 4.60
N HIS A 46 18.59 5.44 4.51
CA HIS A 46 19.11 4.74 3.33
C HIS A 46 18.17 4.81 2.13
N CYS A 47 16.85 4.71 2.32
CA CYS A 47 15.87 4.78 1.24
C CYS A 47 14.93 5.97 1.46
N THR A 48 15.23 7.08 0.79
CA THR A 48 14.38 8.28 0.85
C THR A 48 13.03 8.04 0.17
N HIS A 49 12.05 8.89 0.43
CA HIS A 49 10.75 8.84 -0.24
C HIS A 49 10.87 8.93 -1.77
N ASP A 50 11.80 9.74 -2.28
CA ASP A 50 12.05 9.84 -3.73
C ASP A 50 12.64 8.54 -4.30
N MET A 51 13.58 7.90 -3.59
CA MET A 51 14.18 6.62 -4.02
C MET A 51 13.15 5.48 -4.05
N ALA A 52 12.18 5.48 -3.12
CA ALA A 52 11.18 4.43 -2.96
C ALA A 52 10.34 4.18 -4.22
N ARG A 53 10.09 5.20 -5.05
CA ARG A 53 9.37 5.04 -6.32
C ARG A 53 10.14 4.24 -7.38
N SER A 54 11.48 4.22 -7.27
CA SER A 54 12.38 3.58 -8.25
C SER A 54 13.00 2.27 -7.76
N HIS A 55 12.84 1.95 -6.46
CA HIS A 55 13.39 0.75 -5.83
C HIS A 55 12.32 -0.33 -5.65
N ALA A 56 12.50 -1.48 -6.29
CA ALA A 56 11.68 -2.67 -6.03
C ALA A 56 12.28 -3.43 -4.85
N TYR A 57 11.56 -3.48 -3.74
CA TYR A 57 12.05 -4.10 -2.52
C TYR A 57 12.00 -5.62 -2.57
N ARG A 58 13.01 -6.24 -1.97
CA ARG A 58 13.04 -7.68 -1.76
C ARG A 58 12.15 -8.11 -0.61
N TRP A 59 12.13 -7.33 0.44
CA TRP A 59 11.63 -7.69 1.76
C TRP A 59 10.15 -7.35 1.99
N GLY A 60 9.49 -6.78 1.01
CA GLY A 60 8.08 -6.43 1.07
C GLY A 60 7.70 -5.39 0.03
N GLU A 61 6.44 -5.03 0.02
CA GLU A 61 5.88 -4.02 -0.89
C GLU A 61 5.14 -2.95 -0.10
N ASP A 62 5.08 -1.74 -0.65
CA ASP A 62 4.32 -0.64 -0.09
C ASP A 62 3.23 -0.13 -1.04
N GLY A 63 2.16 0.45 -0.49
CA GLY A 63 1.09 1.01 -1.29
C GLY A 63 0.04 1.72 -0.44
N LEU A 64 -0.44 2.86 -0.92
CA LEU A 64 -1.51 3.62 -0.28
C LEU A 64 -2.83 2.83 -0.34
N ALA A 65 -3.48 2.64 0.81
CA ALA A 65 -4.67 1.80 0.95
C ALA A 65 -4.48 0.39 0.37
N GLY A 66 -3.29 -0.18 0.51
CA GLY A 66 -2.86 -1.38 -0.19
C GLY A 66 -3.41 -2.67 0.40
N VAL A 67 -3.69 -3.63 -0.48
CA VAL A 67 -4.06 -5.00 -0.15
C VAL A 67 -3.22 -5.98 -0.98
N SER A 68 -2.98 -7.17 -0.43
CA SER A 68 -2.30 -8.25 -1.17
C SER A 68 -2.84 -9.62 -0.74
N ASP A 69 -2.44 -10.66 -1.47
CA ASP A 69 -2.57 -12.02 -0.96
C ASP A 69 -1.64 -12.25 0.26
N ASP A 70 -1.88 -13.33 0.98
CA ASP A 70 -1.21 -13.69 2.24
C ASP A 70 0.29 -14.01 2.11
N GLN A 71 0.81 -14.06 0.89
CA GLN A 71 2.25 -14.19 0.60
C GLN A 71 2.80 -12.96 -0.13
N GLN A 72 1.98 -11.93 -0.25
CA GLN A 72 2.33 -10.69 -0.95
C GLN A 72 2.85 -10.91 -2.38
N ARG A 73 2.26 -11.87 -3.09
CA ARG A 73 2.60 -12.15 -4.50
C ARG A 73 1.98 -11.12 -5.43
N LEU A 74 0.68 -10.85 -5.26
CA LEU A 74 -0.10 -9.90 -6.04
C LEU A 74 -0.60 -8.80 -5.14
N CYS A 75 -0.27 -7.55 -5.48
CA CYS A 75 -0.56 -6.35 -4.73
C CYS A 75 -1.50 -5.43 -5.49
N LEU A 76 -2.49 -4.87 -4.81
CA LEU A 76 -3.43 -3.86 -5.32
C LEU A 76 -3.41 -2.67 -4.38
N ALA A 77 -3.17 -1.46 -4.90
CA ALA A 77 -3.15 -0.23 -4.11
C ALA A 77 -3.58 0.98 -4.94
N LEU A 78 -3.61 2.15 -4.32
CA LEU A 78 -4.01 3.40 -4.94
C LEU A 78 -2.81 4.29 -5.23
N GLY A 79 -2.76 4.85 -6.43
CA GLY A 79 -1.93 6.01 -6.78
C GLY A 79 -2.81 7.24 -7.01
N LEU A 80 -2.30 8.43 -6.65
CA LEU A 80 -2.98 9.71 -6.84
C LEU A 80 -2.03 10.77 -7.38
N TRP A 81 -2.56 11.70 -8.21
CA TRP A 81 -1.82 12.89 -8.62
C TRP A 81 -2.76 14.08 -8.79
N ASN A 82 -2.39 15.22 -8.24
CA ASN A 82 -3.18 16.44 -8.25
C ASN A 82 -2.74 17.46 -9.31
N GLY A 83 -1.84 17.06 -10.23
CA GLY A 83 -1.30 17.95 -11.25
C GLY A 83 -0.18 18.87 -10.78
N GLN A 84 0.16 18.90 -9.48
CA GLN A 84 1.15 19.78 -8.88
C GLN A 84 2.19 19.05 -8.01
N ASP A 85 1.85 17.87 -7.49
CA ASP A 85 2.76 17.06 -6.68
C ASP A 85 3.95 16.64 -7.56
N PRO A 86 5.20 16.81 -7.11
CA PRO A 86 6.38 16.40 -7.86
C PRO A 86 6.55 14.88 -7.96
N ILE A 87 5.82 14.12 -7.15
CA ILE A 87 5.88 12.65 -7.10
C ILE A 87 4.45 12.10 -7.12
N LEU A 88 4.21 11.02 -7.89
CA LEU A 88 2.97 10.27 -7.83
C LEU A 88 2.76 9.74 -6.40
N LYS A 89 1.64 10.03 -5.78
CA LYS A 89 1.30 9.59 -4.43
C LYS A 89 0.90 8.12 -4.46
N GLU A 90 1.86 7.24 -4.30
CA GLU A 90 1.70 5.77 -4.23
C GLU A 90 1.90 5.24 -2.80
N ARG A 91 2.50 6.03 -1.94
CA ARG A 91 2.82 5.72 -0.54
C ARG A 91 2.74 6.97 0.31
N LEU A 92 2.58 6.80 1.62
CA LEU A 92 2.61 7.94 2.54
C LEU A 92 4.04 8.46 2.71
N PHE A 93 4.13 9.76 2.94
CA PHE A 93 5.37 10.43 3.29
C PHE A 93 5.53 10.50 4.80
N GLY A 94 6.74 10.24 5.28
CA GLY A 94 7.11 10.42 6.67
C GLY A 94 8.59 10.75 6.77
N LEU A 95 8.99 11.23 7.94
CA LEU A 95 10.37 11.58 8.25
C LEU A 95 11.14 10.34 8.72
N SER A 96 12.41 10.24 8.34
CA SER A 96 13.35 9.31 8.93
C SER A 96 13.98 9.93 10.19
N GLY A 97 14.63 9.10 11.04
CA GLY A 97 15.23 9.57 12.29
C GLY A 97 16.11 10.81 12.17
N PRO A 98 17.02 10.92 11.18
CA PRO A 98 17.84 12.11 10.97
C PRO A 98 17.08 13.35 10.46
N GLU A 99 15.91 13.15 9.85
CA GLU A 99 15.07 14.23 9.30
C GLU A 99 14.09 14.79 10.32
N GLY A 100 13.76 14.02 11.36
CA GLY A 100 12.84 14.39 12.42
C GLY A 100 13.53 14.86 13.70
N ASN A 101 12.86 15.63 14.53
CA ASN A 101 13.35 16.03 15.84
C ASN A 101 12.87 15.10 16.97
N HIS A 102 11.90 14.22 16.72
CA HIS A 102 11.36 13.26 17.67
C HIS A 102 11.44 11.80 17.21
N GLY A 103 12.00 11.51 16.05
CA GLY A 103 12.16 10.16 15.48
C GLY A 103 11.49 10.01 14.13
N GLU A 104 11.08 8.79 13.84
CA GLU A 104 10.34 8.45 12.64
C GLU A 104 8.86 8.82 12.81
N ASP A 105 8.31 9.57 11.85
CA ASP A 105 6.92 10.01 11.92
C ASP A 105 6.29 10.23 10.55
N VAL A 106 4.98 9.89 10.44
CA VAL A 106 4.17 10.13 9.25
C VAL A 106 3.73 11.59 9.19
N LYS A 107 3.91 12.22 8.03
CA LYS A 107 3.53 13.62 7.79
C LYS A 107 2.37 13.72 6.78
N GLU A 108 1.36 12.89 6.99
CA GLU A 108 0.16 12.79 6.15
C GLU A 108 -1.11 12.81 7.01
N VAL A 109 -2.27 13.02 6.40
CA VAL A 109 -3.56 12.98 7.10
C VAL A 109 -4.41 11.87 6.52
N TYR A 110 -4.53 10.79 7.27
CA TYR A 110 -5.31 9.60 6.88
C TYR A 110 -5.95 8.94 8.09
N TYR A 111 -6.96 8.11 7.86
CA TYR A 111 -7.71 7.44 8.91
C TYR A 111 -8.12 6.04 8.45
N TYR A 112 -7.84 5.04 9.27
CA TYR A 112 -8.46 3.73 9.15
C TYR A 112 -9.85 3.81 9.77
N LEU A 113 -10.90 3.71 8.95
CA LEU A 113 -12.26 3.91 9.41
C LEU A 113 -12.95 2.61 9.80
N ASP A 114 -12.68 1.53 9.08
CA ASP A 114 -13.29 0.23 9.31
C ASP A 114 -12.42 -0.92 8.80
N ASN A 115 -12.51 -2.07 9.47
CA ASN A 115 -11.94 -3.32 9.00
C ASN A 115 -12.53 -4.50 9.78
N LEU A 116 -12.97 -5.54 9.10
CA LEU A 116 -13.40 -6.80 9.72
C LEU A 116 -12.23 -7.76 9.92
N PRO A 117 -12.27 -8.69 10.89
CA PRO A 117 -11.18 -9.64 11.14
C PRO A 117 -10.82 -10.55 9.96
N THR A 118 -11.77 -10.82 9.05
CA THR A 118 -11.51 -11.56 7.79
C THR A 118 -11.18 -10.64 6.62
N HIS A 119 -11.16 -9.32 6.84
CA HIS A 119 -10.99 -8.31 5.80
C HIS A 119 -12.08 -8.39 4.72
N ALA A 120 -13.28 -8.91 5.06
CA ALA A 120 -14.40 -8.97 4.14
C ALA A 120 -14.99 -7.58 3.83
N TYR A 121 -14.81 -6.63 4.73
CA TYR A 121 -15.05 -5.20 4.55
C TYR A 121 -13.93 -4.39 5.19
N MET A 122 -13.44 -3.37 4.49
CA MET A 122 -12.40 -2.45 4.97
C MET A 122 -12.65 -1.05 4.42
N GLN A 123 -12.31 -0.02 5.20
CA GLN A 123 -12.44 1.38 4.77
C GLN A 123 -11.30 2.24 5.30
N LEU A 124 -10.73 3.07 4.40
CA LEU A 124 -9.70 4.05 4.69
C LEU A 124 -10.08 5.40 4.11
N LEU A 125 -9.77 6.48 4.82
CA LEU A 125 -9.89 7.86 4.34
C LEU A 125 -8.50 8.49 4.28
N TYR A 126 -8.15 9.06 3.14
CA TYR A 126 -6.95 9.87 2.95
C TYR A 126 -7.32 11.29 2.52
N LYS A 127 -6.70 12.30 3.13
CA LYS A 127 -6.88 13.70 2.76
C LYS A 127 -5.75 14.15 1.84
N TYR A 128 -6.02 14.19 0.53
CA TYR A 128 -5.02 14.53 -0.47
C TYR A 128 -5.08 16.04 -0.82
N PRO A 129 -3.99 16.80 -0.60
CA PRO A 129 -3.95 18.22 -0.96
C PRO A 129 -4.13 18.48 -2.45
N GLN A 130 -4.69 19.65 -2.81
CA GLN A 130 -4.78 20.14 -4.19
C GLN A 130 -3.56 20.98 -4.61
N ARG A 131 -2.53 21.04 -3.77
CA ARG A 131 -1.28 21.78 -4.00
C ARG A 131 -0.10 20.83 -4.00
N ALA A 132 1.06 21.29 -4.50
CA ALA A 132 2.30 20.54 -4.40
C ALA A 132 2.59 20.15 -2.95
N PHE A 133 2.87 18.86 -2.73
CA PHE A 133 3.15 18.37 -1.38
C PHE A 133 4.51 18.91 -0.88
N PRO A 134 4.60 19.44 0.35
CA PRO A 134 5.76 20.20 0.80
C PRO A 134 6.88 19.33 1.39
N TYR A 135 7.32 18.31 0.66
CA TYR A 135 8.30 17.32 1.13
C TYR A 135 9.56 17.96 1.73
N ALA A 136 10.21 18.82 0.97
CA ALA A 136 11.47 19.46 1.40
C ALA A 136 11.26 20.36 2.64
N TRP A 137 10.17 21.13 2.68
CA TRP A 137 9.89 22.01 3.81
C TRP A 137 9.66 21.23 5.11
N LEU A 138 8.93 20.11 5.04
CA LEU A 138 8.73 19.24 6.20
C LEU A 138 10.06 18.70 6.74
N VAL A 139 10.96 18.23 5.85
CA VAL A 139 12.30 17.75 6.23
C VAL A 139 13.14 18.89 6.83
N GLU A 140 13.27 20.00 6.11
CA GLU A 140 14.15 21.12 6.51
C GLU A 140 13.71 21.74 7.83
N GLU A 141 12.42 21.92 8.06
CA GLU A 141 11.91 22.54 9.28
C GLU A 141 12.08 21.62 10.48
N ASN A 142 11.76 20.31 10.36
CA ASN A 142 11.94 19.38 11.45
C ASN A 142 13.41 19.17 11.79
N ALA A 143 14.31 19.07 10.78
CA ALA A 143 15.74 18.94 11.01
C ALA A 143 16.37 20.14 11.75
N ARG A 144 15.76 21.34 11.65
CA ARG A 144 16.22 22.55 12.40
C ARG A 144 15.74 22.57 13.84
N ARG A 145 14.69 21.81 14.18
CA ARG A 145 14.09 21.80 15.52
C ARG A 145 14.87 20.90 16.47
N ASN A 146 14.89 21.27 17.73
CA ASN A 146 15.44 20.42 18.77
C ASN A 146 14.33 19.63 19.49
N ARG A 147 14.72 18.64 20.29
CA ARG A 147 13.78 17.73 21.01
C ARG A 147 12.83 18.42 22.01
N LYS A 148 13.01 19.70 22.31
CA LYS A 148 12.13 20.48 23.19
C LYS A 148 11.07 21.29 22.42
N GLN A 149 11.22 21.36 21.12
CA GLN A 149 10.26 22.03 20.24
C GLN A 149 9.24 21.01 19.72
N PRO A 150 7.98 21.41 19.53
CA PRO A 150 6.98 20.54 18.88
C PRO A 150 7.43 20.20 17.46
N GLU A 151 6.98 19.09 16.95
CA GLU A 151 7.18 18.74 15.55
C GLU A 151 6.50 19.75 14.62
N PHE A 152 7.02 19.85 13.41
CA PHE A 152 6.38 20.63 12.34
C PHE A 152 5.54 19.68 11.50
N GLU A 153 4.24 19.90 11.54
CA GLU A 153 3.25 19.01 10.93
C GLU A 153 2.80 19.51 9.55
N LEU A 154 2.20 18.60 8.77
CA LEU A 154 1.60 18.96 7.49
C LEU A 154 0.56 20.08 7.64
N LEU A 155 -0.19 20.12 8.74
CA LEU A 155 -1.16 21.18 9.03
C LEU A 155 -0.51 22.54 9.23
N ASP A 156 0.71 22.60 9.76
CA ASP A 156 1.44 23.86 9.98
C ASP A 156 1.87 24.52 8.65
N THR A 157 1.89 23.76 7.55
CA THR A 157 2.21 24.29 6.22
C THR A 157 1.06 25.09 5.58
N ALA A 158 -0.11 25.11 6.21
CA ALA A 158 -1.34 25.65 5.64
C ALA A 158 -1.75 25.05 4.27
N ILE A 159 -1.30 23.84 3.94
CA ILE A 159 -1.57 23.21 2.65
C ILE A 159 -3.07 22.98 2.40
N PHE A 160 -3.85 22.82 3.49
CA PHE A 160 -5.30 22.64 3.46
C PHE A 160 -6.10 23.94 3.55
N HIS A 161 -5.43 25.12 3.46
CA HIS A 161 -6.12 26.41 3.51
C HIS A 161 -7.22 26.49 2.44
N ASP A 162 -8.35 27.11 2.76
CA ASP A 162 -9.56 27.19 1.94
C ASP A 162 -10.17 25.82 1.61
N ASN A 163 -9.92 24.80 2.44
CA ASN A 163 -10.35 23.42 2.20
C ASN A 163 -9.89 22.86 0.83
N ARG A 164 -8.77 23.33 0.27
CA ARG A 164 -8.22 22.88 -1.02
C ARG A 164 -7.59 21.49 -0.91
N TYR A 165 -8.43 20.48 -0.72
CA TYR A 165 -8.04 19.07 -0.67
C TYR A 165 -9.17 18.18 -1.18
N PHE A 166 -8.82 16.95 -1.43
CA PHE A 166 -9.75 15.86 -1.71
C PHE A 166 -9.86 14.96 -0.48
N ASP A 167 -11.07 14.59 -0.08
CA ASP A 167 -11.29 13.39 0.71
C ASP A 167 -11.32 12.20 -0.24
N VAL A 168 -10.38 11.29 -0.09
CA VAL A 168 -10.28 10.06 -0.86
C VAL A 168 -10.65 8.91 0.05
N CYS A 169 -11.88 8.40 -0.10
CA CYS A 169 -12.38 7.26 0.65
C CYS A 169 -12.21 6.00 -0.18
N VAL A 170 -11.48 5.03 0.34
CA VAL A 170 -11.27 3.72 -0.28
C VAL A 170 -12.01 2.66 0.52
N GLU A 171 -12.96 1.98 -0.12
CA GLU A 171 -13.69 0.86 0.45
C GLU A 171 -13.34 -0.43 -0.29
N TYR A 172 -13.06 -1.47 0.48
CA TYR A 172 -12.92 -2.82 -0.02
C TYR A 172 -14.06 -3.69 0.48
N ALA A 173 -14.63 -4.49 -0.41
CA ALA A 173 -15.63 -5.50 -0.09
C ALA A 173 -15.29 -6.80 -0.81
N LYS A 174 -15.36 -7.93 -0.12
CA LYS A 174 -15.15 -9.23 -0.75
C LYS A 174 -16.48 -9.86 -1.17
N SER A 175 -16.62 -10.20 -2.44
CA SER A 175 -17.66 -11.09 -2.91
C SER A 175 -17.38 -12.55 -2.51
N GLY A 176 -16.10 -12.91 -2.53
CA GLY A 176 -15.57 -14.19 -2.09
C GLY A 176 -14.12 -14.06 -1.60
N PRO A 177 -13.48 -15.14 -1.14
CA PRO A 177 -12.12 -15.10 -0.61
C PRO A 177 -11.06 -14.50 -1.54
N THR A 178 -11.24 -14.65 -2.86
CA THR A 178 -10.33 -14.17 -3.91
C THR A 178 -11.02 -13.20 -4.89
N ASP A 179 -12.13 -12.61 -4.49
CA ASP A 179 -12.92 -11.69 -5.30
C ASP A 179 -13.13 -10.40 -4.52
N LEU A 180 -12.33 -9.38 -4.85
CA LEU A 180 -12.23 -8.10 -4.15
C LEU A 180 -12.79 -6.97 -4.99
N LEU A 181 -13.73 -6.22 -4.42
CA LEU A 181 -14.26 -4.99 -4.96
C LEU A 181 -13.55 -3.82 -4.28
N MET A 182 -13.07 -2.86 -5.06
CA MET A 182 -12.46 -1.62 -4.55
C MET A 182 -13.25 -0.43 -5.10
N CYS A 183 -13.86 0.34 -4.22
CA CYS A 183 -14.56 1.59 -4.53
C CYS A 183 -13.74 2.76 -4.00
N ILE A 184 -13.36 3.67 -4.90
CA ILE A 184 -12.58 4.86 -4.59
C ILE A 184 -13.47 6.08 -4.81
N SER A 185 -13.93 6.70 -3.73
CA SER A 185 -14.76 7.91 -3.76
C SER A 185 -13.92 9.13 -3.47
N VAL A 186 -13.82 10.05 -4.44
CA VAL A 186 -13.05 11.28 -4.33
C VAL A 186 -14.00 12.47 -4.22
N SER A 187 -13.98 13.16 -3.08
CA SER A 187 -14.78 14.35 -2.81
C SER A 187 -13.91 15.59 -2.85
N ASN A 188 -14.22 16.53 -3.73
CA ASN A 188 -13.56 17.84 -3.75
C ASN A 188 -14.09 18.73 -2.63
N ARG A 189 -13.26 19.03 -1.64
CA ARG A 189 -13.61 19.91 -0.51
C ARG A 189 -13.31 21.37 -0.79
N GLY A 190 -12.56 21.64 -1.86
CA GLY A 190 -12.20 22.99 -2.28
C GLY A 190 -13.36 23.78 -2.86
N PRO A 191 -13.22 25.12 -2.94
CA PRO A 191 -14.25 26.03 -3.43
C PRO A 191 -14.39 26.05 -4.96
N GLU A 192 -13.49 25.41 -5.71
CA GLU A 192 -13.42 25.44 -7.16
C GLU A 192 -13.34 24.00 -7.73
N PRO A 193 -13.73 23.78 -9.00
CA PRO A 193 -13.44 22.53 -9.66
C PRO A 193 -11.94 22.22 -9.64
N ALA A 194 -11.59 20.97 -9.36
CA ALA A 194 -10.21 20.53 -9.29
C ALA A 194 -10.01 19.19 -9.99
N THR A 195 -8.87 19.04 -10.68
CA THR A 195 -8.51 17.82 -11.36
C THR A 195 -7.67 16.93 -10.44
N VAL A 196 -7.96 15.64 -10.48
CA VAL A 196 -7.18 14.61 -9.80
C VAL A 196 -7.06 13.38 -10.71
N HIS A 197 -5.88 12.80 -10.74
CA HIS A 197 -5.63 11.52 -11.37
C HIS A 197 -5.77 10.44 -10.30
N VAL A 198 -6.54 9.41 -10.61
CA VAL A 198 -6.81 8.26 -9.72
C VAL A 198 -6.31 7.01 -10.43
N LEU A 199 -5.39 6.30 -9.80
CA LEU A 199 -4.70 5.17 -10.39
C LEU A 199 -4.77 3.94 -9.47
N PRO A 200 -5.83 3.10 -9.53
CA PRO A 200 -5.72 1.75 -9.01
C PRO A 200 -4.55 1.02 -9.69
N GLN A 201 -3.64 0.49 -8.90
CA GLN A 201 -2.41 -0.15 -9.38
C GLN A 201 -2.39 -1.61 -8.98
N LEU A 202 -1.99 -2.48 -9.89
CA LEU A 202 -1.81 -3.91 -9.69
C LEU A 202 -0.38 -4.28 -10.04
N TRP A 203 0.30 -5.04 -9.16
CA TRP A 203 1.66 -5.50 -9.46
C TRP A 203 2.01 -6.77 -8.72
N PHE A 204 3.00 -7.48 -9.25
CA PHE A 204 3.61 -8.62 -8.60
C PHE A 204 4.86 -8.21 -7.84
N ARG A 205 5.02 -8.73 -6.60
CA ARG A 205 6.27 -8.57 -5.85
C ARG A 205 7.40 -9.21 -6.64
N ASN A 206 8.51 -8.47 -6.77
CA ASN A 206 9.66 -8.94 -7.54
C ASN A 206 10.45 -9.99 -6.77
N THR A 207 10.28 -11.27 -7.14
CA THR A 207 11.03 -12.42 -6.64
C THR A 207 11.99 -12.98 -7.69
N TRP A 208 11.76 -12.71 -8.98
CA TRP A 208 12.57 -13.21 -10.09
C TRP A 208 13.96 -12.59 -10.16
N ALA A 209 14.16 -11.39 -9.63
CA ALA A 209 15.47 -10.76 -9.58
C ALA A 209 16.42 -11.36 -8.53
N TRP A 210 15.93 -12.24 -7.64
CA TRP A 210 16.74 -12.83 -6.57
C TRP A 210 17.66 -13.96 -7.03
N GLY A 211 17.39 -14.53 -8.20
CA GLY A 211 18.21 -15.58 -8.80
C GLY A 211 17.93 -17.01 -8.32
N HIS A 212 16.88 -17.20 -7.49
CA HIS A 212 16.49 -18.54 -7.01
C HIS A 212 15.52 -19.23 -7.95
N ASP A 213 14.56 -18.47 -8.48
CA ASP A 213 13.54 -18.96 -9.42
C ASP A 213 13.46 -17.98 -10.61
N PRO A 214 13.63 -18.47 -11.85
CA PRO A 214 13.51 -17.64 -13.05
C PRO A 214 12.05 -17.33 -13.41
N TYR A 215 11.07 -17.88 -12.71
CA TYR A 215 9.67 -17.64 -12.97
C TYR A 215 9.33 -16.15 -12.80
N ARG A 216 8.71 -15.59 -13.84
CA ARG A 216 8.26 -14.20 -13.86
C ARG A 216 6.77 -14.17 -14.17
N PRO A 217 5.94 -13.68 -13.26
CA PRO A 217 4.52 -13.52 -13.51
C PRO A 217 4.25 -12.43 -14.53
N ARG A 218 3.02 -12.37 -15.06
CA ARG A 218 2.66 -11.47 -16.14
C ARG A 218 1.37 -10.71 -15.87
N LEU A 219 1.39 -9.43 -16.17
CA LEU A 219 0.21 -8.59 -16.36
C LEU A 219 0.09 -8.25 -17.84
N GLU A 220 -1.14 -8.25 -18.36
CA GLU A 220 -1.44 -7.91 -19.76
C GLU A 220 -2.81 -7.26 -19.85
N ALA A 221 -2.97 -6.27 -20.76
CA ALA A 221 -4.30 -5.77 -21.08
C ALA A 221 -5.14 -6.85 -21.76
N THR A 222 -6.39 -7.00 -21.35
CA THR A 222 -7.33 -7.86 -22.08
C THR A 222 -7.62 -7.30 -23.48
N GLN A 223 -8.03 -8.16 -24.42
CA GLN A 223 -8.23 -7.77 -25.82
C GLN A 223 -9.27 -6.64 -26.00
N ASP A 224 -10.23 -6.54 -25.09
CA ASP A 224 -11.25 -5.47 -25.07
C ASP A 224 -10.77 -4.20 -24.35
N GLY A 225 -9.57 -4.22 -23.74
CA GLY A 225 -8.97 -3.09 -23.02
C GLY A 225 -9.69 -2.71 -21.72
N ARG A 226 -10.57 -3.57 -21.20
CA ARG A 226 -11.40 -3.27 -20.01
C ARG A 226 -10.87 -3.86 -18.72
N ALA A 227 -9.88 -4.75 -18.80
CA ALA A 227 -9.28 -5.37 -17.63
C ALA A 227 -7.76 -5.57 -17.82
N ILE A 228 -7.09 -5.80 -16.69
CA ILE A 228 -5.71 -6.25 -16.62
C ILE A 228 -5.75 -7.71 -16.20
N ALA A 229 -5.36 -8.62 -17.09
CA ALA A 229 -5.16 -10.03 -16.77
C ALA A 229 -3.87 -10.19 -15.96
N ALA A 230 -3.93 -10.93 -14.86
CA ALA A 230 -2.83 -11.22 -13.95
C ALA A 230 -2.62 -12.73 -13.87
N GLU A 231 -1.49 -13.21 -14.38
CA GLU A 231 -1.14 -14.62 -14.40
C GLU A 231 0.00 -14.91 -13.44
N HIS A 232 -0.22 -15.84 -12.50
CA HIS A 232 0.78 -16.30 -11.54
C HIS A 232 0.65 -17.81 -11.29
N GLN A 233 1.78 -18.54 -11.24
CA GLN A 233 1.79 -20.01 -11.09
C GLN A 233 1.00 -20.53 -9.87
N ASP A 234 1.03 -19.80 -8.74
CA ASP A 234 0.37 -20.20 -7.49
C ASP A 234 -1.02 -19.58 -7.29
N LEU A 235 -1.31 -18.43 -7.92
CA LEU A 235 -2.58 -17.73 -7.81
C LEU A 235 -3.55 -18.06 -8.96
N GLY A 236 -3.02 -18.67 -10.04
CA GLY A 236 -3.76 -18.83 -11.28
C GLY A 236 -3.96 -17.51 -12.00
N GLU A 237 -5.04 -17.42 -12.76
CA GLU A 237 -5.41 -16.23 -13.51
C GLU A 237 -6.51 -15.43 -12.78
N LEU A 238 -6.22 -14.16 -12.51
CA LEU A 238 -7.14 -13.18 -11.96
C LEU A 238 -7.22 -11.99 -12.91
N HIS A 239 -8.35 -11.28 -12.94
CA HIS A 239 -8.51 -10.06 -13.71
C HIS A 239 -8.81 -8.87 -12.79
N LEU A 240 -8.12 -7.75 -13.01
CA LEU A 240 -8.53 -6.47 -12.47
C LEU A 240 -9.43 -5.78 -13.50
N TYR A 241 -10.73 -5.90 -13.32
CA TYR A 241 -11.74 -5.22 -14.12
C TYR A 241 -11.80 -3.75 -13.75
N CYS A 242 -11.90 -2.87 -14.75
CA CYS A 242 -11.90 -1.43 -14.59
C CYS A 242 -13.19 -0.84 -15.16
N ASP A 243 -13.95 -0.14 -14.30
CA ASP A 243 -15.15 0.59 -14.73
C ASP A 243 -14.75 1.86 -15.50
N GLN A 244 -15.64 2.39 -16.34
CA GLN A 244 -15.45 3.65 -17.08
C GLN A 244 -14.28 3.67 -18.09
N ALA A 245 -13.72 2.51 -18.46
CA ALA A 245 -12.69 2.34 -19.49
C ALA A 245 -11.51 3.34 -19.39
N PRO A 246 -10.67 3.27 -18.34
CA PRO A 246 -9.50 4.12 -18.18
C PRO A 246 -8.39 3.76 -19.17
N ASP A 247 -7.38 4.63 -19.28
CA ASP A 247 -6.12 4.27 -19.92
C ASP A 247 -5.37 3.24 -19.05
N LEU A 248 -4.87 2.15 -19.67
CA LEU A 248 -4.10 1.13 -18.98
C LEU A 248 -2.61 1.35 -19.22
N LEU A 249 -1.86 1.57 -18.14
CA LEU A 249 -0.42 1.85 -18.16
C LEU A 249 0.34 0.63 -17.64
N PHE A 250 1.46 0.25 -18.27
CA PHE A 250 2.25 -0.93 -17.89
C PHE A 250 3.74 -0.60 -17.78
N CYS A 251 4.37 -1.17 -16.78
CA CYS A 251 5.82 -1.19 -16.59
C CYS A 251 6.20 -2.47 -15.80
N ASP A 252 7.44 -2.59 -15.40
CA ASP A 252 7.91 -3.69 -14.58
C ASP A 252 8.16 -3.24 -13.14
N ASN A 253 7.79 -4.07 -12.16
CA ASN A 253 8.18 -3.87 -10.76
C ASN A 253 9.65 -4.27 -10.60
N GLU A 254 10.54 -3.52 -11.27
CA GLU A 254 11.98 -3.67 -11.22
C GLU A 254 12.67 -2.38 -10.83
N THR A 255 13.78 -2.52 -10.10
CA THR A 255 14.60 -1.39 -9.66
C THR A 255 15.21 -0.64 -10.84
N ASN A 256 15.00 0.67 -10.91
CA ASN A 256 15.71 1.54 -11.84
C ASN A 256 17.12 1.84 -11.32
N ALA A 257 18.03 0.89 -11.51
CA ALA A 257 19.39 0.98 -11.00
C ALA A 257 20.19 2.16 -11.63
N GLN A 258 19.89 2.52 -12.88
CA GLN A 258 20.50 3.68 -13.52
C GLN A 258 20.17 4.98 -12.77
N ARG A 259 18.91 5.13 -12.36
CA ARG A 259 18.46 6.30 -11.60
C ARG A 259 19.02 6.32 -10.18
N LEU A 260 19.00 5.17 -9.49
CA LEU A 260 19.38 5.09 -8.08
C LEU A 260 20.89 5.05 -7.87
N TYR A 261 21.63 4.39 -8.76
CA TYR A 261 23.04 4.06 -8.54
C TYR A 261 23.97 4.52 -9.67
N GLY A 262 23.41 5.15 -10.72
CA GLY A 262 24.22 5.58 -11.88
C GLY A 262 24.79 4.44 -12.74
N ALA A 263 24.31 3.21 -12.54
CA ALA A 263 24.77 2.02 -13.23
C ALA A 263 23.61 1.26 -13.85
N PRO A 264 23.78 0.62 -15.03
CA PRO A 264 22.73 -0.16 -15.64
C PRO A 264 22.36 -1.36 -14.74
N GLY A 265 21.05 -1.63 -14.60
CA GLY A 265 20.54 -2.80 -13.90
C GLY A 265 20.90 -4.10 -14.62
N ARG A 266 20.87 -5.21 -13.88
CA ARG A 266 21.15 -6.55 -14.43
C ARG A 266 20.04 -7.07 -15.35
N SER A 267 18.80 -6.60 -15.18
CA SER A 267 17.64 -7.08 -15.92
C SER A 267 17.60 -6.68 -17.39
N GLY A 268 18.37 -5.66 -17.81
CA GLY A 268 18.28 -5.10 -19.14
C GLY A 268 16.92 -4.49 -19.49
N GLY A 269 16.05 -4.31 -18.50
CA GLY A 269 14.71 -3.73 -18.65
C GLY A 269 14.73 -2.29 -19.15
N LYS A 270 13.59 -1.85 -19.71
CA LYS A 270 13.42 -0.48 -20.23
C LYS A 270 12.34 0.30 -19.49
N HIS A 271 11.38 -0.40 -18.87
CA HIS A 271 10.22 0.17 -18.23
C HIS A 271 10.22 -0.26 -16.76
N PHE A 272 10.83 0.54 -15.90
CA PHE A 272 11.05 0.22 -14.48
C PHE A 272 9.88 0.63 -13.59
N LYS A 273 9.94 0.32 -12.30
CA LYS A 273 8.92 0.60 -11.27
C LYS A 273 8.41 2.05 -11.31
N ASP A 274 9.29 3.00 -11.57
CA ASP A 274 9.00 4.44 -11.66
C ASP A 274 8.39 4.89 -13.00
N GLY A 275 8.23 4.00 -13.97
CA GLY A 275 7.72 4.34 -15.30
C GLY A 275 6.34 4.99 -15.29
N ILE A 276 5.42 4.51 -14.45
CA ILE A 276 4.08 5.09 -14.31
C ILE A 276 4.16 6.50 -13.71
N ASN A 277 5.01 6.72 -12.67
CA ASN A 277 5.27 8.05 -12.14
C ASN A 277 5.79 9.00 -13.23
N ASP A 278 6.80 8.58 -13.98
CA ASP A 278 7.43 9.43 -14.98
C ASP A 278 6.48 9.75 -16.15
N TYR A 279 5.61 8.81 -16.51
CA TYR A 279 4.54 9.04 -17.49
C TYR A 279 3.53 10.09 -16.98
N VAL A 280 2.99 9.90 -15.78
CA VAL A 280 1.89 10.74 -15.25
C VAL A 280 2.40 12.12 -14.86
N VAL A 281 3.51 12.20 -14.12
CA VAL A 281 4.02 13.45 -13.53
C VAL A 281 4.85 14.26 -14.53
N GLN A 282 5.64 13.59 -15.36
CA GLN A 282 6.61 14.25 -16.27
C GLN A 282 6.20 14.21 -17.73
N GLY A 283 5.13 13.49 -18.10
CA GLY A 283 4.72 13.28 -19.49
C GLY A 283 5.69 12.40 -20.29
N ALA A 284 6.49 11.59 -19.63
CA ALA A 284 7.49 10.72 -20.26
C ALA A 284 6.84 9.47 -20.86
N HIS A 285 6.19 9.60 -22.03
CA HIS A 285 5.45 8.51 -22.67
C HIS A 285 6.28 7.25 -22.95
N ALA A 286 7.58 7.37 -23.13
CA ALA A 286 8.48 6.23 -23.35
C ALA A 286 8.80 5.44 -22.07
N ALA A 287 8.39 5.92 -20.89
CA ALA A 287 8.67 5.27 -19.60
C ALA A 287 7.76 4.05 -19.36
N ILE A 288 6.63 3.95 -20.08
CA ILE A 288 5.70 2.82 -19.99
C ILE A 288 5.84 1.89 -21.19
N ASN A 289 5.43 0.62 -21.02
CA ASN A 289 5.49 -0.38 -22.08
C ASN A 289 4.32 -0.24 -23.06
N PRO A 290 4.57 0.16 -24.35
CA PRO A 290 3.51 0.31 -25.35
C PRO A 290 2.86 -1.03 -25.75
N ALA A 291 3.48 -2.17 -25.46
CA ALA A 291 2.91 -3.49 -25.68
C ALA A 291 1.83 -3.86 -24.66
N GLN A 292 1.55 -2.99 -23.68
CA GLN A 292 0.57 -3.18 -22.62
C GLN A 292 0.76 -4.51 -21.85
N THR A 293 2.00 -4.82 -21.55
CA THR A 293 2.40 -5.97 -20.73
C THR A 293 3.48 -5.56 -19.74
N GLY A 294 3.59 -6.28 -18.61
CA GLY A 294 4.61 -6.05 -17.60
C GLY A 294 4.37 -6.83 -16.33
N THR A 295 4.96 -6.39 -15.24
CA THR A 295 4.74 -6.94 -13.90
C THR A 295 4.15 -5.90 -12.93
N LYS A 296 3.96 -4.66 -13.40
CA LYS A 296 3.22 -3.58 -12.74
C LYS A 296 2.33 -2.88 -13.76
N ALA A 297 1.08 -2.59 -13.38
CA ALA A 297 0.12 -1.87 -14.20
C ALA A 297 -0.70 -0.90 -13.36
N ALA A 298 -1.29 0.09 -14.03
CA ALA A 298 -2.24 1.02 -13.42
C ALA A 298 -3.41 1.29 -14.38
N ALA A 299 -4.61 1.42 -13.82
CA ALA A 299 -5.77 1.97 -14.51
C ALA A 299 -5.81 3.48 -14.22
N HIS A 300 -5.60 4.30 -15.25
CA HIS A 300 -5.42 5.75 -15.11
C HIS A 300 -6.71 6.52 -15.45
N TYR A 301 -7.33 7.06 -14.43
CA TYR A 301 -8.51 7.92 -14.52
C TYR A 301 -8.09 9.39 -14.33
N VAL A 302 -8.59 10.28 -15.17
CA VAL A 302 -8.42 11.74 -15.04
C VAL A 302 -9.78 12.36 -14.76
N LEU A 303 -9.98 12.87 -13.55
CA LEU A 303 -11.27 13.34 -13.05
C LEU A 303 -11.19 14.84 -12.75
N THR A 304 -12.11 15.64 -13.34
CA THR A 304 -12.34 17.02 -12.90
C THR A 304 -13.60 17.06 -12.08
N ILE A 305 -13.46 17.31 -10.78
CA ILE A 305 -14.54 17.23 -9.81
C ILE A 305 -14.96 18.65 -9.40
N ALA A 306 -16.24 18.99 -9.56
CA ALA A 306 -16.78 20.27 -9.16
C ALA A 306 -16.66 20.49 -7.64
N ALA A 307 -16.66 21.74 -7.20
CA ALA A 307 -16.64 22.12 -5.78
C ALA A 307 -17.77 21.40 -5.01
N GLY A 308 -17.41 20.73 -3.91
CA GLY A 308 -18.36 20.00 -3.06
C GLY A 308 -18.91 18.70 -3.67
N ALA A 309 -18.55 18.34 -4.92
CA ALA A 309 -19.01 17.12 -5.57
C ALA A 309 -18.09 15.93 -5.22
N THR A 310 -18.65 14.72 -5.44
CA THR A 310 -17.96 13.44 -5.29
C THR A 310 -18.04 12.66 -6.59
N HIS A 311 -16.95 12.02 -6.97
CA HIS A 311 -16.91 11.05 -8.08
C HIS A 311 -16.34 9.72 -7.56
N SER A 312 -16.90 8.60 -8.02
CA SER A 312 -16.44 7.27 -7.61
C SER A 312 -15.89 6.48 -8.78
N VAL A 313 -14.76 5.82 -8.56
CA VAL A 313 -14.13 4.85 -9.45
C VAL A 313 -14.27 3.48 -8.84
N ARG A 314 -14.62 2.47 -9.65
CA ARG A 314 -14.80 1.09 -9.23
C ARG A 314 -13.85 0.18 -9.99
N VAL A 315 -13.14 -0.69 -9.26
CA VAL A 315 -12.38 -1.79 -9.84
C VAL A 315 -12.68 -3.08 -9.07
N ARG A 316 -12.55 -4.23 -9.73
CA ARG A 316 -12.77 -5.54 -9.14
C ARG A 316 -11.65 -6.49 -9.53
N LEU A 317 -10.93 -6.99 -8.53
CA LEU A 317 -9.93 -8.05 -8.71
C LEU A 317 -10.62 -9.39 -8.40
N GLY A 318 -10.80 -10.21 -9.41
CA GLY A 318 -11.56 -11.45 -9.26
C GLY A 318 -11.30 -12.46 -10.39
N PRO A 319 -12.13 -13.51 -10.47
CA PRO A 319 -11.99 -14.55 -11.51
C PRO A 319 -12.00 -13.98 -12.93
N SER A 320 -11.22 -14.60 -13.83
CA SER A 320 -11.07 -14.16 -15.23
C SER A 320 -12.31 -14.29 -16.11
N ASN A 321 -13.37 -14.92 -15.62
CA ASN A 321 -14.56 -15.28 -16.40
C ASN A 321 -15.83 -14.47 -16.04
N LEU A 322 -15.70 -13.31 -15.38
CA LEU A 322 -16.85 -12.47 -15.05
C LEU A 322 -17.35 -11.73 -16.29
N ALA A 323 -18.54 -12.09 -16.76
CA ALA A 323 -19.15 -11.45 -17.93
C ALA A 323 -19.58 -10.00 -17.65
N GLU A 324 -20.14 -9.76 -16.46
CA GLU A 324 -20.59 -8.45 -16.00
C GLU A 324 -20.04 -8.13 -14.62
N PRO A 325 -18.75 -7.72 -14.51
CA PRO A 325 -18.04 -7.63 -13.24
C PRO A 325 -18.59 -6.57 -12.26
N PHE A 326 -19.43 -5.65 -12.76
CA PHE A 326 -19.99 -4.56 -11.95
C PHE A 326 -21.50 -4.70 -11.69
N ALA A 327 -22.17 -5.75 -12.18
CA ALA A 327 -23.63 -5.92 -12.04
C ALA A 327 -24.10 -6.00 -10.57
N ASP A 328 -23.34 -6.69 -9.72
CA ASP A 328 -23.64 -6.87 -8.30
C ASP A 328 -22.79 -5.98 -7.37
N PHE A 329 -21.90 -5.14 -7.94
CA PHE A 329 -20.86 -4.41 -7.20
C PHE A 329 -21.43 -3.61 -6.02
N ASP A 330 -22.37 -2.72 -6.27
CA ASP A 330 -22.94 -1.87 -5.22
C ASP A 330 -23.76 -2.67 -4.18
N GLN A 331 -24.33 -3.80 -4.60
CA GLN A 331 -25.04 -4.70 -3.69
C GLN A 331 -24.06 -5.38 -2.73
N VAL A 332 -22.93 -5.89 -3.24
CA VAL A 332 -21.89 -6.53 -2.41
C VAL A 332 -21.30 -5.54 -1.42
N VAL A 333 -20.95 -4.32 -1.86
CA VAL A 333 -20.40 -3.28 -0.97
C VAL A 333 -21.40 -2.96 0.15
N ARG A 334 -22.67 -2.72 -0.18
CA ARG A 334 -23.70 -2.45 0.84
C ARG A 334 -23.89 -3.62 1.80
N LEU A 335 -23.89 -4.85 1.28
CA LEU A 335 -24.04 -6.06 2.10
C LEU A 335 -22.88 -6.19 3.10
N ARG A 336 -21.64 -6.05 2.65
CA ARG A 336 -20.46 -6.18 3.52
C ARG A 336 -20.39 -5.08 4.58
N ARG A 337 -20.80 -3.85 4.24
CA ARG A 337 -20.94 -2.76 5.20
C ARG A 337 -21.98 -3.08 6.27
N HIS A 338 -23.15 -3.55 5.86
CA HIS A 338 -24.19 -3.95 6.80
C HIS A 338 -23.74 -5.08 7.74
N GLU A 339 -23.08 -6.11 7.21
CA GLU A 339 -22.55 -7.21 8.01
C GLU A 339 -21.46 -6.74 8.98
N ALA A 340 -20.65 -5.72 8.62
CA ALA A 340 -19.70 -5.09 9.53
C ALA A 340 -20.44 -4.35 10.66
N ASP A 341 -21.52 -3.63 10.35
CA ASP A 341 -22.36 -2.95 11.34
C ASP A 341 -22.96 -3.96 12.33
N GLU A 342 -23.49 -5.09 11.84
CA GLU A 342 -24.03 -6.16 12.69
C GLU A 342 -22.96 -6.78 13.60
N TYR A 343 -21.76 -7.03 13.06
CA TYR A 343 -20.64 -7.62 13.81
C TYR A 343 -20.23 -6.71 14.97
N TYR A 344 -19.96 -5.41 14.67
CA TYR A 344 -19.55 -4.46 15.70
C TYR A 344 -20.68 -4.12 16.68
N ALA A 345 -21.93 -4.07 16.24
CA ALA A 345 -23.07 -3.89 17.14
C ALA A 345 -23.16 -5.03 18.17
N ALA A 346 -22.86 -6.27 17.77
CA ALA A 346 -22.84 -7.41 18.69
C ALA A 346 -21.69 -7.32 19.71
N LEU A 347 -20.47 -6.90 19.28
CA LEU A 347 -19.31 -6.72 20.17
C LEU A 347 -19.49 -5.55 21.14
N GLN A 348 -20.24 -4.54 20.75
CA GLN A 348 -20.45 -3.29 21.48
C GLN A 348 -21.77 -3.24 22.22
N ALA A 349 -22.39 -4.39 22.49
CA ALA A 349 -23.72 -4.45 23.12
C ALA A 349 -23.78 -3.72 24.47
N ASP A 350 -22.71 -3.75 25.24
CA ASP A 350 -22.60 -3.12 26.56
C ASP A 350 -22.21 -1.64 26.51
N LEU A 351 -21.82 -1.09 25.34
CA LEU A 351 -21.50 0.31 25.17
C LEU A 351 -22.75 1.11 24.81
N VAL A 352 -23.16 2.04 25.67
CA VAL A 352 -24.35 2.88 25.46
C VAL A 352 -24.00 4.14 24.64
N ASP A 353 -22.81 4.70 24.84
CA ASP A 353 -22.36 5.93 24.18
C ASP A 353 -21.96 5.65 22.72
N GLU A 354 -22.62 6.34 21.80
CA GLU A 354 -22.38 6.19 20.37
C GLU A 354 -20.98 6.68 19.94
N ASP A 355 -20.47 7.72 20.56
CA ASP A 355 -19.12 8.22 20.28
C ASP A 355 -18.05 7.22 20.74
N ALA A 356 -18.22 6.63 21.92
CA ALA A 356 -17.37 5.56 22.41
C ALA A 356 -17.37 4.33 21.48
N ARG A 357 -18.53 3.98 20.90
CA ARG A 357 -18.63 2.91 19.88
C ARG A 357 -17.80 3.22 18.64
N ARG A 358 -17.89 4.46 18.13
CA ARG A 358 -17.11 4.91 16.97
C ARG A 358 -15.62 4.88 17.24
N VAL A 359 -15.19 5.41 18.39
CA VAL A 359 -13.77 5.41 18.80
C VAL A 359 -13.24 3.98 18.89
N GLN A 360 -13.97 3.06 19.53
CA GLN A 360 -13.56 1.68 19.67
C GLN A 360 -13.48 0.97 18.30
N ARG A 361 -14.49 1.14 17.44
CA ARG A 361 -14.51 0.55 16.08
C ARG A 361 -13.32 1.04 15.24
N GLN A 362 -13.02 2.33 15.31
CA GLN A 362 -11.87 2.91 14.61
C GLN A 362 -10.54 2.43 15.18
N ALA A 363 -10.42 2.23 16.49
CA ALA A 363 -9.24 1.66 17.12
C ALA A 363 -9.00 0.21 16.63
N TRP A 364 -10.03 -0.63 16.59
CA TRP A 364 -9.93 -1.97 16.00
C TRP A 364 -9.59 -1.93 14.51
N ALA A 365 -10.19 -1.00 13.75
CA ALA A 365 -9.83 -0.81 12.35
C ALA A 365 -8.33 -0.51 12.19
N GLY A 366 -7.78 0.39 12.99
CA GLY A 366 -6.34 0.70 13.00
C GLY A 366 -5.48 -0.53 13.27
N MET A 367 -5.83 -1.33 14.27
CA MET A 367 -5.11 -2.57 14.58
C MET A 367 -5.21 -3.61 13.46
N LEU A 368 -6.36 -3.76 12.81
CA LEU A 368 -6.55 -4.71 11.73
C LEU A 368 -5.87 -4.25 10.41
N TRP A 369 -5.81 -2.94 10.16
CA TRP A 369 -5.05 -2.36 9.06
C TRP A 369 -3.54 -2.41 9.30
N SER A 370 -3.08 -2.54 10.54
CA SER A 370 -1.66 -2.63 10.90
C SER A 370 -1.06 -4.02 10.69
N LYS A 371 -1.79 -4.95 10.10
CA LYS A 371 -1.22 -6.21 9.63
C LYS A 371 -0.31 -5.98 8.43
N GLN A 372 0.80 -6.71 8.40
CA GLN A 372 1.79 -6.62 7.33
C GLN A 372 2.41 -7.99 7.06
N PHE A 373 2.60 -8.32 5.78
CA PHE A 373 3.46 -9.43 5.42
C PHE A 373 4.90 -9.06 5.74
N TYR A 374 5.52 -9.83 6.62
CA TYR A 374 6.91 -9.65 7.04
C TYR A 374 7.76 -10.77 6.47
N TYR A 375 8.65 -10.44 5.56
CA TYR A 375 9.61 -11.36 4.97
C TYR A 375 11.03 -10.95 5.39
N TYR A 376 11.76 -11.86 6.02
CA TYR A 376 13.15 -11.62 6.40
C TYR A 376 13.92 -12.93 6.50
N ASP A 377 14.85 -13.12 5.59
CA ASP A 377 15.77 -14.26 5.54
C ASP A 377 17.18 -13.76 5.84
N VAL A 378 17.76 -14.14 6.98
CA VAL A 378 19.03 -13.63 7.44
C VAL A 378 20.22 -14.04 6.53
N PRO A 379 20.35 -15.29 6.05
CA PRO A 379 21.35 -15.65 5.06
C PRO A 379 21.33 -14.77 3.82
N GLU A 380 20.14 -14.54 3.26
CA GLU A 380 19.98 -13.70 2.07
C GLU A 380 20.28 -12.23 2.35
N TRP A 381 19.87 -11.73 3.52
CA TRP A 381 20.19 -10.37 3.96
C TRP A 381 21.69 -10.16 4.09
N LEU A 382 22.42 -11.14 4.65
CA LEU A 382 23.88 -11.09 4.77
C LEU A 382 24.58 -11.13 3.40
N ALA A 383 24.03 -11.90 2.45
CA ALA A 383 24.56 -11.99 1.08
C ALA A 383 24.29 -10.74 0.24
N GLY A 384 23.22 -10.01 0.55
CA GLY A 384 22.77 -8.82 -0.18
C GLY A 384 21.83 -9.12 -1.34
N ASP A 385 21.15 -8.07 -1.81
CA ASP A 385 20.22 -8.13 -2.93
C ASP A 385 21.00 -8.08 -4.25
N PRO A 386 20.82 -9.06 -5.17
CA PRO A 386 21.48 -9.05 -6.47
C PRO A 386 21.15 -7.83 -7.36
N ALA A 387 19.99 -7.20 -7.14
CA ALA A 387 19.57 -6.00 -7.87
C ALA A 387 20.12 -4.69 -7.29
N SER A 388 20.81 -4.74 -6.16
CA SER A 388 21.37 -3.60 -5.43
C SER A 388 22.90 -3.66 -5.39
N PRO A 389 23.58 -2.57 -5.00
CA PRO A 389 25.01 -2.62 -4.70
C PRO A 389 25.33 -3.67 -3.62
N PRO A 390 26.52 -4.29 -3.65
CA PRO A 390 26.90 -5.29 -2.66
C PRO A 390 26.90 -4.68 -1.25
N PRO A 391 26.50 -5.46 -0.22
CA PRO A 391 26.46 -4.98 1.15
C PRO A 391 27.87 -4.63 1.66
N PRO A 392 27.97 -3.68 2.58
CA PRO A 392 29.27 -3.37 3.20
C PRO A 392 29.82 -4.57 3.97
N ALA A 393 31.14 -4.78 3.94
CA ALA A 393 31.81 -5.90 4.59
C ALA A 393 31.50 -6.02 6.10
N ALA A 394 31.22 -4.91 6.77
CA ALA A 394 30.83 -4.86 8.18
C ALA A 394 29.53 -5.61 8.48
N ARG A 395 28.60 -5.75 7.50
CA ARG A 395 27.34 -6.49 7.67
C ARG A 395 27.57 -7.95 8.07
N ALA A 396 28.60 -8.60 7.51
CA ALA A 396 28.92 -10.00 7.82
C ALA A 396 29.30 -10.26 9.29
N HIS A 397 29.63 -9.20 10.03
CA HIS A 397 30.04 -9.25 11.44
C HIS A 397 29.19 -8.38 12.36
N GLY A 398 28.15 -7.78 11.83
CA GLY A 398 27.25 -6.89 12.55
C GLY A 398 26.03 -7.61 13.15
N ARG A 399 24.93 -6.86 13.26
CA ARG A 399 23.63 -7.35 13.73
C ARG A 399 23.20 -8.59 12.93
N ASN A 400 22.58 -9.54 13.60
CA ASN A 400 22.01 -10.75 13.03
C ASN A 400 23.00 -11.73 12.35
N ALA A 401 24.30 -11.46 12.33
CA ALA A 401 25.30 -12.29 11.65
C ALA A 401 25.32 -13.75 12.14
N THR A 402 24.88 -14.02 13.37
CA THR A 402 24.81 -15.36 13.98
C THR A 402 23.44 -16.04 13.84
N TRP A 403 22.41 -15.31 13.38
CA TRP A 403 21.02 -15.81 13.28
C TRP A 403 20.70 -16.40 11.91
N LYS A 404 21.61 -17.15 11.33
CA LYS A 404 21.54 -17.68 9.95
C LYS A 404 20.38 -18.67 9.71
N HIS A 405 19.68 -19.10 10.75
CA HIS A 405 18.49 -19.97 10.68
C HIS A 405 17.16 -19.20 10.69
N LEU A 406 17.22 -17.86 10.88
CA LEU A 406 16.00 -17.06 10.89
C LEU A 406 15.53 -16.80 9.47
N ASN A 407 14.31 -17.24 9.18
CA ASN A 407 13.58 -16.98 7.95
C ASN A 407 12.11 -16.78 8.29
N ASN A 408 11.64 -15.55 8.19
CA ASN A 408 10.25 -15.17 8.41
C ASN A 408 9.56 -14.90 7.06
N ALA A 409 8.34 -15.43 6.92
CA ALA A 409 7.47 -15.16 5.78
C ALA A 409 6.01 -15.21 6.26
N ASP A 410 5.69 -14.32 7.22
CA ASP A 410 4.45 -14.36 7.98
C ASP A 410 3.72 -13.03 7.94
N ILE A 411 2.39 -13.08 8.09
CA ILE A 411 1.60 -11.88 8.36
C ILE A 411 1.62 -11.63 9.86
N VAL A 412 2.13 -10.47 10.25
CA VAL A 412 2.19 -10.02 11.63
C VAL A 412 1.41 -8.73 11.82
N SER A 413 0.86 -8.53 13.02
CA SER A 413 0.31 -7.25 13.43
C SER A 413 1.46 -6.36 13.88
N MET A 414 1.71 -5.25 13.20
CA MET A 414 2.76 -4.31 13.60
C MET A 414 2.25 -3.43 14.75
N PRO A 415 3.06 -3.26 15.82
CA PRO A 415 2.70 -2.37 16.93
C PRO A 415 2.49 -0.93 16.46
N ASP A 416 3.41 -0.47 15.65
CA ASP A 416 3.37 0.80 14.95
C ASP A 416 4.11 0.65 13.62
N LYS A 417 3.46 0.99 12.51
CA LYS A 417 4.05 0.83 11.16
C LYS A 417 5.14 1.86 10.87
N TRP A 418 5.23 2.93 11.64
CA TRP A 418 6.18 4.01 11.44
C TRP A 418 7.37 3.93 12.41
N GLU A 419 7.09 3.71 13.70
CA GLU A 419 8.12 3.70 14.73
C GLU A 419 8.70 2.30 14.97
N TYR A 420 7.87 1.24 14.88
CA TYR A 420 8.25 -0.16 15.09
C TYR A 420 7.94 -1.08 13.90
N PRO A 421 8.40 -0.75 12.69
CA PRO A 421 8.06 -1.51 11.49
C PRO A 421 8.98 -2.74 11.29
N TRP A 422 9.31 -3.46 12.34
CA TRP A 422 10.15 -4.66 12.31
C TRP A 422 9.56 -5.76 13.19
N TYR A 423 10.22 -6.92 13.24
CA TYR A 423 9.77 -8.05 14.03
C TYR A 423 9.92 -7.77 15.55
N ALA A 424 8.95 -7.07 16.09
CA ALA A 424 8.86 -6.68 17.50
C ALA A 424 7.94 -7.65 18.25
N ALA A 425 8.41 -8.89 18.49
CA ALA A 425 7.61 -9.96 19.11
C ALA A 425 7.12 -9.62 20.51
N TRP A 426 7.89 -8.86 21.27
CA TRP A 426 7.55 -8.37 22.61
C TRP A 426 6.34 -7.43 22.55
N ASP A 427 6.38 -6.43 21.67
CA ASP A 427 5.31 -5.43 21.53
C ASP A 427 4.04 -6.05 20.94
N LEU A 428 4.21 -7.03 20.04
CA LEU A 428 3.10 -7.78 19.44
C LEU A 428 2.22 -8.45 20.50
N ALA A 429 2.79 -8.91 21.61
CA ALA A 429 2.04 -9.53 22.71
C ALA A 429 1.01 -8.58 23.32
N PHE A 430 1.29 -7.27 23.38
CA PHE A 430 0.35 -6.27 23.87
C PHE A 430 -0.85 -6.08 22.94
N HIS A 431 -0.67 -6.27 21.64
CA HIS A 431 -1.78 -6.24 20.66
C HIS A 431 -2.76 -7.39 20.87
N CYS A 432 -2.33 -8.51 21.44
CA CYS A 432 -3.20 -9.64 21.72
C CYS A 432 -4.25 -9.33 22.78
N VAL A 433 -3.99 -8.39 23.68
CA VAL A 433 -4.92 -8.03 24.77
C VAL A 433 -6.22 -7.40 24.23
N PRO A 434 -6.20 -6.33 23.41
CA PRO A 434 -7.42 -5.75 22.87
C PRO A 434 -8.04 -6.56 21.73
N LEU A 435 -7.31 -7.52 21.14
CA LEU A 435 -7.83 -8.40 20.08
C LEU A 435 -8.46 -9.70 20.62
N ALA A 436 -8.22 -10.04 21.90
CA ALA A 436 -8.80 -11.21 22.55
C ALA A 436 -10.23 -10.96 23.01
#